data_19855adbc73c907d2ffa965022058824
#
_entry.id   19855adbc73c907d2ffa965022058824
#
_cell.length_a   1.000
_cell.length_b   1.000
_cell.length_c   1.000
_cell.angle_alpha   90.00
_cell.angle_beta   90.00
_cell.angle_gamma   90.00
#
_symmetry.space_group_name_H-M   'P 1'
#
loop_
_entity.id
_entity.type
_entity.pdbx_description
1 polymer ?
#
loop_
_entity_poly.entity_id
_entity_poly.type
_entity_poly.pdbx_seq_one_letter_code
_entity_poly.pdbx_strand_id
1 'polypeptide(L)'
;MCYASMEMSAPIRFGTEGFRGVIAREFTFATLHRLAEAYGRHLLERGGGLVVVGHDTRFLADAFARALSGHLAGMGLKVVLLTGPVPTPLLSFAVRHLKAAGGAMLTASHNPPQYLGVKFKDATGGPIAQEEAKAIEALVPEEARALEGAYETLDLREAYFEALKAHLDLKALSGFSGVLYHDSMGGAGAGFLKGFLRHVGLEIPVRPIREEPHPLFHGVNPEPIPKNLGVTLAVLGPETPPSFAVATDGDADRVGVVLPGGVFFNPHQVLTTLALYRFRKGHRGRAVKNFAVTWLLDRLGERLGFGVTTTPVGFKWIKEEFLKGDCFIGGEESGGVGYPEHLPERDGILTSLLLLESVAATGKDLAEQFKEVEALTGLTHAYDRLDLPLKAPLDLTPFREPRPLAGLTPKGVDTLDGVKWLYEEAWVLFRASGTEPVVRIYVEAQSPELVRALLEEARKLVEG
;
A
#
# COMPACT_ATOMS: atom_id res chain seq x y z
N MET A 1 25.79 -40.42 -19.04
CA MET A 1 24.38 -40.38 -18.65
C MET A 1 24.20 -39.25 -17.66
N CYS A 2 23.79 -38.06 -18.12
CA CYS A 2 23.40 -36.98 -17.25
C CYS A 2 21.97 -37.26 -16.78
N TYR A 3 21.81 -37.56 -15.52
CA TYR A 3 20.52 -37.47 -14.84
C TYR A 3 20.18 -36.00 -14.72
N ALA A 4 19.41 -35.46 -15.65
CA ALA A 4 18.66 -34.25 -15.39
C ALA A 4 17.57 -34.64 -14.39
N SER A 5 17.78 -34.34 -13.11
CA SER A 5 16.69 -34.27 -12.17
C SER A 5 15.73 -33.20 -12.70
N MET A 6 14.57 -33.62 -13.18
CA MET A 6 13.45 -32.71 -13.39
C MET A 6 13.12 -32.12 -12.00
N GLU A 7 13.71 -30.97 -11.67
CA GLU A 7 13.21 -30.17 -10.58
C GLU A 7 11.77 -29.79 -10.98
N MET A 8 10.81 -30.43 -10.32
CA MET A 8 9.41 -30.04 -10.46
C MET A 8 9.33 -28.56 -10.14
N SER A 9 8.86 -27.76 -11.09
CA SER A 9 8.70 -26.32 -10.91
C SER A 9 7.86 -26.07 -9.67
N ALA A 10 8.38 -25.23 -8.76
CA ALA A 10 7.68 -24.91 -7.52
C ALA A 10 6.24 -24.42 -7.81
N PRO A 11 5.24 -24.83 -7.01
CA PRO A 11 3.88 -24.42 -7.23
C PRO A 11 3.77 -22.90 -7.11
N ILE A 12 3.21 -22.26 -8.12
CA ILE A 12 2.91 -20.83 -8.10
C ILE A 12 1.60 -20.65 -7.31
N ARG A 13 1.68 -19.92 -6.19
CA ARG A 13 0.50 -19.56 -5.40
C ARG A 13 0.41 -18.05 -5.29
N PHE A 14 -0.76 -17.50 -5.58
CA PHE A 14 -0.99 -16.07 -5.48
C PHE A 14 -1.17 -15.65 -4.02
N GLY A 15 -0.52 -14.53 -3.68
CA GLY A 15 -0.85 -13.75 -2.49
C GLY A 15 -2.10 -12.88 -2.70
N THR A 16 -2.15 -11.73 -2.05
CA THR A 16 -3.31 -10.82 -2.10
C THR A 16 -3.56 -10.19 -3.47
N GLU A 17 -2.52 -9.94 -4.27
CA GLU A 17 -2.63 -9.16 -5.51
C GLU A 17 -1.84 -9.75 -6.68
N GLY A 18 -1.24 -10.94 -6.52
CA GLY A 18 -0.40 -11.57 -7.53
C GLY A 18 0.64 -12.50 -6.91
N PHE A 19 1.75 -12.70 -7.58
CA PHE A 19 2.82 -13.61 -7.16
C PHE A 19 4.08 -12.84 -6.78
N ARG A 20 4.75 -13.27 -5.72
CA ARG A 20 6.07 -12.77 -5.28
C ARG A 20 6.98 -13.93 -4.93
N GLY A 21 8.26 -13.77 -5.22
CA GLY A 21 9.28 -14.77 -4.87
C GLY A 21 10.68 -14.16 -4.83
N VAL A 22 11.64 -14.90 -4.34
CA VAL A 22 13.05 -14.50 -4.35
C VAL A 22 13.55 -14.57 -5.80
N ILE A 23 14.22 -13.51 -6.26
CA ILE A 23 14.80 -13.41 -7.60
C ILE A 23 15.78 -14.57 -7.82
N ALA A 24 15.72 -15.19 -8.97
CA ALA A 24 16.52 -16.34 -9.39
C ALA A 24 16.26 -17.65 -8.60
N ARG A 25 15.29 -17.67 -7.68
CA ARG A 25 14.85 -18.88 -6.98
C ARG A 25 13.40 -19.21 -7.33
N GLU A 26 12.42 -18.50 -6.77
CA GLU A 26 11.00 -18.67 -7.11
C GLU A 26 10.59 -17.75 -8.27
N PHE A 27 11.14 -16.53 -8.33
CA PHE A 27 10.83 -15.55 -9.36
C PHE A 27 11.92 -15.59 -10.44
N THR A 28 11.69 -16.36 -11.49
CA THR A 28 12.57 -16.55 -12.64
C THR A 28 11.85 -16.16 -13.94
N PHE A 29 12.58 -16.07 -15.06
CA PHE A 29 11.94 -15.87 -16.36
C PHE A 29 11.01 -17.03 -16.74
N ALA A 30 11.35 -18.27 -16.38
CA ALA A 30 10.45 -19.40 -16.57
C ALA A 30 9.14 -19.23 -15.78
N THR A 31 9.22 -18.83 -14.52
CA THR A 31 8.05 -18.50 -13.69
C THR A 31 7.25 -17.36 -14.30
N LEU A 32 7.93 -16.29 -14.76
CA LEU A 32 7.27 -15.15 -15.40
C LEU A 32 6.48 -15.56 -16.64
N HIS A 33 7.04 -16.40 -17.53
CA HIS A 33 6.35 -16.86 -18.74
C HIS A 33 5.10 -17.69 -18.40
N ARG A 34 5.14 -18.49 -17.35
CA ARG A 34 3.98 -19.24 -16.84
C ARG A 34 2.87 -18.31 -16.35
N LEU A 35 3.24 -17.25 -15.60
CA LEU A 35 2.32 -16.21 -15.12
C LEU A 35 1.75 -15.40 -16.28
N ALA A 36 2.58 -15.04 -17.26
CA ALA A 36 2.18 -14.31 -18.46
C ALA A 36 1.18 -15.11 -19.30
N GLU A 37 1.44 -16.42 -19.50
CA GLU A 37 0.53 -17.33 -20.19
C GLU A 37 -0.83 -17.40 -19.50
N ALA A 38 -0.85 -17.56 -18.17
CA ALA A 38 -2.09 -17.63 -17.40
C ALA A 38 -2.89 -16.32 -17.47
N TYR A 39 -2.23 -15.20 -17.26
CA TYR A 39 -2.87 -13.88 -17.31
C TYR A 39 -3.35 -13.54 -18.72
N GLY A 40 -2.52 -13.82 -19.73
CA GLY A 40 -2.89 -13.60 -21.14
C GLY A 40 -4.10 -14.43 -21.56
N ARG A 41 -4.17 -15.72 -21.20
CA ARG A 41 -5.34 -16.57 -21.44
C ARG A 41 -6.60 -16.03 -20.77
N HIS A 42 -6.47 -15.65 -19.50
CA HIS A 42 -7.57 -15.06 -18.73
C HIS A 42 -8.16 -13.82 -19.43
N LEU A 43 -7.31 -12.94 -19.96
CA LEU A 43 -7.76 -11.76 -20.70
C LEU A 43 -8.36 -12.14 -22.08
N LEU A 44 -7.72 -13.03 -22.83
CA LEU A 44 -8.19 -13.45 -24.15
C LEU A 44 -9.56 -14.12 -24.08
N GLU A 45 -9.82 -14.95 -23.08
CA GLU A 45 -11.12 -15.58 -22.85
C GLU A 45 -12.24 -14.56 -22.57
N ARG A 46 -11.85 -13.32 -22.18
CA ARG A 46 -12.76 -12.19 -21.94
C ARG A 46 -12.79 -11.17 -23.06
N GLY A 47 -12.31 -11.54 -24.23
CA GLY A 47 -12.30 -10.69 -25.43
C GLY A 47 -10.97 -9.98 -25.69
N GLY A 48 -9.95 -10.21 -24.88
CA GLY A 48 -8.64 -9.59 -25.03
C GLY A 48 -8.65 -8.09 -24.75
N GLY A 49 -7.76 -7.37 -25.43
CA GLY A 49 -7.67 -5.91 -25.32
C GLY A 49 -6.24 -5.42 -25.11
N LEU A 50 -6.14 -4.17 -24.66
CA LEU A 50 -4.86 -3.55 -24.31
C LEU A 50 -4.47 -3.97 -22.89
N VAL A 51 -3.19 -4.25 -22.69
CA VAL A 51 -2.58 -4.49 -21.37
C VAL A 51 -1.50 -3.46 -21.12
N VAL A 52 -1.50 -2.84 -19.92
CA VAL A 52 -0.45 -1.92 -19.51
C VAL A 52 0.53 -2.67 -18.61
N VAL A 53 1.82 -2.56 -18.88
CA VAL A 53 2.89 -3.14 -18.08
C VAL A 53 3.76 -2.02 -17.51
N GLY A 54 4.16 -2.14 -16.26
CA GLY A 54 5.08 -1.22 -15.59
C GLY A 54 5.98 -1.97 -14.61
N HIS A 55 6.97 -1.26 -14.07
CA HIS A 55 7.90 -1.84 -13.09
C HIS A 55 8.39 -0.81 -12.09
N ASP A 56 8.82 -1.29 -10.93
CA ASP A 56 9.53 -0.49 -9.93
C ASP A 56 11.05 -0.48 -10.16
N THR A 57 11.82 -0.12 -9.15
CA THR A 57 13.29 0.03 -9.23
C THR A 57 14.07 -1.23 -8.89
N ARG A 58 13.40 -2.36 -8.63
CA ARG A 58 14.05 -3.63 -8.21
C ARG A 58 14.97 -4.18 -9.28
N PHE A 59 15.95 -4.96 -8.83
CA PHE A 59 16.89 -5.64 -9.72
C PHE A 59 16.14 -6.46 -10.78
N LEU A 60 16.51 -6.30 -12.04
CA LEU A 60 15.90 -6.94 -13.23
C LEU A 60 14.40 -6.62 -13.46
N ALA A 61 13.76 -5.74 -12.69
CA ALA A 61 12.34 -5.45 -12.88
C ALA A 61 12.02 -4.97 -14.31
N ASP A 62 12.89 -4.16 -14.91
CA ASP A 62 12.78 -3.71 -16.29
C ASP A 62 12.93 -4.85 -17.31
N ALA A 63 13.85 -5.78 -17.08
CA ALA A 63 14.05 -6.94 -17.95
C ALA A 63 12.84 -7.90 -17.89
N PHE A 64 12.31 -8.13 -16.69
CA PHE A 64 11.09 -8.90 -16.50
C PHE A 64 9.87 -8.22 -17.12
N ALA A 65 9.77 -6.88 -17.02
CA ALA A 65 8.67 -6.13 -17.64
C ALA A 65 8.71 -6.24 -19.19
N ARG A 66 9.88 -6.14 -19.78
CA ARG A 66 10.07 -6.37 -21.23
C ARG A 66 9.70 -7.80 -21.64
N ALA A 67 10.15 -8.80 -20.90
CA ALA A 67 9.83 -10.20 -21.19
C ALA A 67 8.33 -10.47 -21.06
N LEU A 68 7.67 -9.91 -20.03
CA LEU A 68 6.22 -10.01 -19.86
C LEU A 68 5.47 -9.36 -21.04
N SER A 69 5.90 -8.14 -21.41
CA SER A 69 5.30 -7.40 -22.54
C SER A 69 5.42 -8.16 -23.85
N GLY A 70 6.61 -8.67 -24.16
CA GLY A 70 6.85 -9.49 -25.35
C GLY A 70 6.02 -10.77 -25.36
N HIS A 71 5.90 -11.45 -24.22
CA HIS A 71 5.10 -12.68 -24.10
C HIS A 71 3.61 -12.41 -24.36
N LEU A 72 3.03 -11.43 -23.68
CA LEU A 72 1.61 -11.07 -23.83
C LEU A 72 1.30 -10.61 -25.28
N ALA A 73 2.21 -9.83 -25.88
CA ALA A 73 2.10 -9.43 -27.28
C ALA A 73 2.20 -10.62 -28.23
N GLY A 74 3.09 -11.58 -27.95
CA GLY A 74 3.21 -12.84 -28.67
C GLY A 74 1.97 -13.73 -28.59
N MET A 75 1.16 -13.58 -27.54
CA MET A 75 -0.15 -14.22 -27.42
C MET A 75 -1.26 -13.52 -28.24
N GLY A 76 -0.96 -12.37 -28.86
CA GLY A 76 -1.92 -11.60 -29.66
C GLY A 76 -2.62 -10.46 -28.90
N LEU A 77 -2.20 -10.14 -27.68
CA LEU A 77 -2.69 -8.98 -26.96
C LEU A 77 -1.98 -7.69 -27.43
N LYS A 78 -2.68 -6.57 -27.37
CA LYS A 78 -2.03 -5.25 -27.47
C LYS A 78 -1.36 -4.92 -26.15
N VAL A 79 -0.12 -4.46 -26.19
CA VAL A 79 0.63 -4.18 -24.95
C VAL A 79 1.30 -2.81 -25.02
N VAL A 80 1.20 -2.06 -23.92
CA VAL A 80 1.95 -0.83 -23.67
C VAL A 80 2.82 -1.05 -22.45
N LEU A 81 4.13 -0.88 -22.60
CA LEU A 81 5.10 -0.82 -21.51
C LEU A 81 5.33 0.65 -21.13
N LEU A 82 5.12 0.99 -19.86
CA LEU A 82 5.41 2.33 -19.36
C LEU A 82 6.92 2.58 -19.28
N THR A 83 7.33 3.79 -19.62
CA THR A 83 8.75 4.18 -19.70
C THR A 83 9.36 4.37 -18.31
N GLY A 84 10.41 3.62 -18.02
CA GLY A 84 11.17 3.68 -16.77
C GLY A 84 10.42 3.14 -15.56
N PRO A 85 11.04 3.23 -14.37
CA PRO A 85 10.34 2.90 -13.12
C PRO A 85 9.18 3.85 -12.88
N VAL A 86 8.03 3.31 -12.50
CA VAL A 86 6.81 4.08 -12.22
C VAL A 86 6.14 3.61 -10.94
N PRO A 87 5.45 4.51 -10.21
CA PRO A 87 4.57 4.13 -9.12
C PRO A 87 3.44 3.20 -9.57
N THR A 88 3.06 2.25 -8.73
CA THR A 88 1.87 1.42 -8.96
C THR A 88 0.62 2.26 -9.28
N PRO A 89 0.32 3.36 -8.57
CA PRO A 89 -0.85 4.19 -8.91
C PRO A 89 -0.77 4.83 -10.31
N LEU A 90 0.42 5.11 -10.85
CA LEU A 90 0.54 5.57 -12.24
C LEU A 90 0.14 4.47 -13.23
N LEU A 91 0.55 3.22 -12.98
CA LEU A 91 0.10 2.08 -13.80
C LEU A 91 -1.42 1.91 -13.70
N SER A 92 -1.98 1.99 -12.53
CA SER A 92 -3.44 1.92 -12.31
C SER A 92 -4.18 3.04 -13.03
N PHE A 93 -3.65 4.26 -12.99
CA PHE A 93 -4.13 5.38 -13.79
C PHE A 93 -4.04 5.08 -15.31
N ALA A 94 -2.93 4.56 -15.78
CA ALA A 94 -2.70 4.25 -17.18
C ALA A 94 -3.71 3.21 -17.71
N VAL A 95 -4.03 2.18 -16.91
CA VAL A 95 -5.07 1.19 -17.26
C VAL A 95 -6.41 1.87 -17.55
N ARG A 96 -6.85 2.77 -16.69
CA ARG A 96 -8.10 3.50 -16.88
C ARG A 96 -8.02 4.51 -18.02
N HIS A 97 -6.95 5.29 -18.06
CA HIS A 97 -6.73 6.35 -19.05
C HIS A 97 -6.72 5.80 -20.49
N LEU A 98 -6.06 4.68 -20.69
CA LEU A 98 -5.98 3.99 -21.99
C LEU A 98 -7.15 3.03 -22.24
N LYS A 99 -8.10 2.90 -21.30
CA LYS A 99 -9.22 1.94 -21.37
C LYS A 99 -8.71 0.52 -21.61
N ALA A 100 -7.64 0.14 -20.91
CA ALA A 100 -7.04 -1.18 -21.04
C ALA A 100 -7.92 -2.26 -20.40
N ALA A 101 -7.78 -3.50 -20.86
CA ALA A 101 -8.44 -4.67 -20.28
C ALA A 101 -7.86 -5.04 -18.90
N GLY A 102 -6.61 -4.66 -18.66
CA GLY A 102 -5.93 -4.88 -17.41
C GLY A 102 -4.51 -4.33 -17.39
N GLY A 103 -3.77 -4.66 -16.35
CA GLY A 103 -2.38 -4.25 -16.18
C GLY A 103 -1.56 -5.21 -15.35
N ALA A 104 -0.26 -5.11 -15.49
CA ALA A 104 0.69 -5.92 -14.71
C ALA A 104 1.86 -5.05 -14.23
N MET A 105 2.06 -5.00 -12.93
CA MET A 105 3.13 -4.24 -12.28
C MET A 105 4.20 -5.18 -11.74
N LEU A 106 5.42 -5.08 -12.29
CA LEU A 106 6.59 -5.80 -11.78
C LEU A 106 7.11 -5.11 -10.53
N THR A 107 6.77 -5.66 -9.38
CA THR A 107 7.13 -5.14 -8.05
C THR A 107 6.92 -6.19 -6.98
N ALA A 108 7.63 -6.06 -5.88
CA ALA A 108 7.31 -6.75 -4.63
C ALA A 108 6.97 -5.75 -3.50
N SER A 109 6.55 -4.50 -3.88
CA SER A 109 6.12 -3.45 -2.95
C SER A 109 7.15 -3.21 -1.83
N HIS A 110 6.79 -3.49 -0.59
CA HIS A 110 7.61 -3.28 0.60
C HIS A 110 8.52 -4.46 0.98
N ASN A 111 8.46 -5.58 0.25
CA ASN A 111 9.31 -6.74 0.53
C ASN A 111 10.80 -6.41 0.41
N PRO A 112 11.68 -7.18 1.08
CA PRO A 112 13.14 -7.03 0.96
C PRO A 112 13.63 -7.01 -0.48
N PRO A 113 14.82 -6.42 -0.76
CA PRO A 113 15.34 -6.21 -2.12
C PRO A 113 15.48 -7.48 -2.96
N GLN A 114 15.72 -8.62 -2.32
CA GLN A 114 15.88 -9.91 -3.01
C GLN A 114 14.58 -10.47 -3.60
N TYR A 115 13.42 -9.86 -3.29
CA TYR A 115 12.14 -10.26 -3.84
C TYR A 115 11.78 -9.46 -5.09
N LEU A 116 11.07 -10.12 -5.99
CA LEU A 116 10.34 -9.48 -7.08
C LEU A 116 9.01 -10.23 -7.25
N GLY A 117 8.09 -9.63 -7.96
CA GLY A 117 6.79 -10.22 -8.22
C GLY A 117 6.05 -9.50 -9.33
N VAL A 118 4.83 -9.91 -9.54
CA VAL A 118 3.88 -9.23 -10.42
C VAL A 118 2.55 -9.03 -9.70
N LYS A 119 2.05 -7.78 -9.70
CA LYS A 119 0.69 -7.44 -9.30
C LYS A 119 -0.16 -7.30 -10.56
N PHE A 120 -1.29 -8.00 -10.62
CA PHE A 120 -2.23 -7.85 -11.72
C PHE A 120 -3.32 -6.83 -11.37
N LYS A 121 -3.73 -6.06 -12.36
CA LYS A 121 -4.81 -5.08 -12.28
C LYS A 121 -5.93 -5.47 -13.25
N ASP A 122 -7.16 -5.23 -12.84
CA ASP A 122 -8.31 -5.35 -13.72
C ASP A 122 -8.56 -4.06 -14.52
N ALA A 123 -9.60 -4.04 -15.35
CA ALA A 123 -9.94 -2.89 -16.20
C ALA A 123 -10.30 -1.62 -15.41
N THR A 124 -10.57 -1.71 -14.11
CA THR A 124 -10.80 -0.54 -13.25
C THR A 124 -9.50 0.15 -12.84
N GLY A 125 -8.36 -0.47 -13.09
CA GLY A 125 -7.03 -0.06 -12.61
C GLY A 125 -6.73 -0.48 -11.18
N GLY A 126 -7.70 -1.05 -10.48
CA GLY A 126 -7.51 -1.57 -9.13
C GLY A 126 -6.92 -2.98 -9.10
N PRO A 127 -6.58 -3.49 -7.91
CA PRO A 127 -6.15 -4.87 -7.74
C PRO A 127 -7.23 -5.84 -8.20
N ILE A 128 -6.85 -6.97 -8.81
CA ILE A 128 -7.79 -8.02 -9.19
C ILE A 128 -8.55 -8.55 -7.97
N ALA A 129 -9.81 -8.93 -8.18
CA ALA A 129 -10.63 -9.58 -7.15
C ALA A 129 -10.05 -10.96 -6.77
N GLN A 130 -10.45 -11.47 -5.60
CA GLN A 130 -9.94 -12.76 -5.12
C GLN A 130 -10.33 -13.93 -6.03
N GLU A 131 -11.53 -13.93 -6.54
CA GLU A 131 -12.04 -14.94 -7.48
C GLU A 131 -11.27 -14.89 -8.80
N GLU A 132 -10.93 -13.69 -9.26
CA GLU A 132 -10.12 -13.48 -10.46
C GLU A 132 -8.68 -13.96 -10.25
N ALA A 133 -8.07 -13.67 -9.10
CA ALA A 133 -6.76 -14.19 -8.75
C ALA A 133 -6.71 -15.72 -8.75
N LYS A 134 -7.74 -16.38 -8.19
CA LYS A 134 -7.88 -17.83 -8.21
C LYS A 134 -8.07 -18.38 -9.63
N ALA A 135 -8.86 -17.68 -10.46
CA ALA A 135 -9.07 -18.07 -11.85
C ALA A 135 -7.76 -18.00 -12.68
N ILE A 136 -6.97 -16.96 -12.48
CA ILE A 136 -5.65 -16.83 -13.13
C ILE A 136 -4.70 -17.90 -12.60
N GLU A 137 -4.64 -18.13 -11.29
CA GLU A 137 -3.79 -19.16 -10.69
C GLU A 137 -4.10 -20.55 -11.24
N ALA A 138 -5.37 -20.88 -11.44
CA ALA A 138 -5.80 -22.15 -12.03
C ALA A 138 -5.40 -22.34 -13.50
N LEU A 139 -5.11 -21.25 -14.22
CA LEU A 139 -4.65 -21.27 -15.60
C LEU A 139 -3.12 -21.38 -15.72
N VAL A 140 -2.38 -21.33 -14.61
CA VAL A 140 -0.91 -21.39 -14.65
C VAL A 140 -0.45 -22.76 -15.12
N PRO A 141 0.21 -22.87 -16.30
CA PRO A 141 0.68 -24.14 -16.81
C PRO A 141 1.92 -24.62 -16.03
N GLU A 142 2.24 -25.90 -16.11
CA GLU A 142 3.48 -26.45 -15.54
C GLU A 142 4.71 -25.84 -16.20
N GLU A 143 4.65 -25.63 -17.52
CA GLU A 143 5.70 -25.00 -18.33
C GLU A 143 5.07 -24.02 -19.31
N ALA A 144 5.80 -22.97 -19.64
CA ALA A 144 5.43 -22.04 -20.71
C ALA A 144 6.67 -21.72 -21.57
N ARG A 145 6.52 -21.79 -22.87
CA ARG A 145 7.54 -21.35 -23.80
C ARG A 145 7.54 -19.82 -23.86
N ALA A 146 8.73 -19.21 -23.83
CA ALA A 146 8.85 -17.79 -24.07
C ALA A 146 8.29 -17.41 -25.45
N LEU A 147 7.42 -16.41 -25.46
CA LEU A 147 6.90 -15.80 -26.68
C LEU A 147 7.49 -14.39 -26.83
N GLU A 148 7.62 -13.94 -28.06
CA GLU A 148 8.08 -12.59 -28.38
C GLU A 148 7.09 -11.95 -29.36
N GLY A 149 6.57 -10.78 -28.99
CA GLY A 149 5.71 -9.97 -29.82
C GLY A 149 6.07 -8.49 -29.69
N ALA A 150 5.67 -7.69 -30.66
CA ALA A 150 5.90 -6.25 -30.64
C ALA A 150 4.92 -5.55 -29.69
N TYR A 151 5.42 -4.60 -28.93
CA TYR A 151 4.66 -3.75 -28.02
C TYR A 151 5.10 -2.29 -28.12
N GLU A 152 4.26 -1.39 -27.66
CA GLU A 152 4.56 0.04 -27.62
C GLU A 152 5.11 0.45 -26.25
N THR A 153 5.84 1.57 -26.20
CA THR A 153 6.27 2.22 -24.95
C THR A 153 5.66 3.62 -24.85
N LEU A 154 5.15 3.96 -23.67
CA LEU A 154 4.58 5.29 -23.42
C LEU A 154 5.10 5.87 -22.10
N ASP A 155 5.36 7.18 -22.10
CA ASP A 155 5.51 7.96 -20.88
C ASP A 155 4.17 8.65 -20.56
N LEU A 156 3.54 8.27 -19.46
CA LEU A 156 2.27 8.84 -19.01
C LEU A 156 2.41 9.68 -17.73
N ARG A 157 3.62 10.10 -17.39
CA ARG A 157 3.92 10.86 -16.18
C ARG A 157 3.18 12.18 -16.13
N GLU A 158 3.21 12.95 -17.23
CA GLU A 158 2.50 14.24 -17.31
C GLU A 158 0.96 14.07 -17.27
N ALA A 159 0.45 13.05 -17.95
CA ALA A 159 -0.99 12.75 -17.91
C ALA A 159 -1.45 12.34 -16.49
N TYR A 160 -0.61 11.61 -15.76
CA TYR A 160 -0.85 11.28 -14.35
C TYR A 160 -0.81 12.55 -13.48
N PHE A 161 0.12 13.47 -13.70
CA PHE A 161 0.17 14.75 -12.99
C PHE A 161 -1.08 15.60 -13.24
N GLU A 162 -1.59 15.64 -14.46
CA GLU A 162 -2.88 16.31 -14.74
C GLU A 162 -4.06 15.64 -14.00
N ALA A 163 -4.05 14.32 -13.88
CA ALA A 163 -5.07 13.62 -13.09
C ALA A 163 -4.96 13.96 -11.60
N LEU A 164 -3.76 14.00 -11.02
CA LEU A 164 -3.54 14.41 -9.63
C LEU A 164 -4.01 15.84 -9.37
N LYS A 165 -3.69 16.75 -10.28
CA LYS A 165 -4.08 18.17 -10.21
C LYS A 165 -5.58 18.37 -10.03
N ALA A 166 -6.40 17.52 -10.64
CA ALA A 166 -7.85 17.60 -10.52
C ALA A 166 -8.39 17.40 -9.10
N HIS A 167 -7.59 16.80 -8.21
CA HIS A 167 -7.96 16.49 -6.81
C HIS A 167 -7.40 17.48 -5.79
N LEU A 168 -6.65 18.48 -6.24
CA LEU A 168 -5.87 19.36 -5.36
C LEU A 168 -6.29 20.84 -5.53
N ASP A 169 -6.26 21.57 -4.43
CA ASP A 169 -6.40 23.01 -4.42
C ASP A 169 -5.00 23.66 -4.54
N LEU A 170 -4.63 24.00 -5.77
CA LEU A 170 -3.33 24.59 -6.06
C LEU A 170 -3.13 25.96 -5.38
N LYS A 171 -4.22 26.72 -5.16
CA LYS A 171 -4.16 28.00 -4.46
C LYS A 171 -3.82 27.77 -2.98
N ALA A 172 -4.47 26.80 -2.35
CA ALA A 172 -4.14 26.42 -0.99
C ALA A 172 -2.68 25.91 -0.88
N LEU A 173 -2.27 25.01 -1.77
CA LEU A 173 -0.89 24.49 -1.82
C LEU A 173 0.16 25.60 -1.89
N SER A 174 -0.08 26.65 -2.68
CA SER A 174 0.86 27.77 -2.82
C SER A 174 1.14 28.51 -1.50
N GLY A 175 0.29 28.35 -0.51
CA GLY A 175 0.44 28.92 0.83
C GLY A 175 1.36 28.12 1.76
N PHE A 176 1.89 26.97 1.34
CA PHE A 176 2.80 26.20 2.19
C PHE A 176 4.11 26.93 2.43
N SER A 177 4.49 27.11 3.68
CA SER A 177 5.66 27.92 4.09
C SER A 177 6.83 27.10 4.65
N GLY A 178 6.70 25.76 4.66
CA GLY A 178 7.73 24.85 5.16
C GLY A 178 8.58 24.21 4.04
N VAL A 179 9.26 23.13 4.42
CA VAL A 179 9.98 22.24 3.52
C VAL A 179 9.29 20.88 3.55
N LEU A 180 8.98 20.35 2.37
CA LEU A 180 8.57 18.95 2.22
C LEU A 180 9.82 18.09 1.98
N TYR A 181 10.07 17.13 2.85
CA TYR A 181 11.09 16.12 2.62
C TYR A 181 10.44 14.89 1.98
N HIS A 182 11.04 14.37 0.91
CA HIS A 182 10.57 13.14 0.28
C HIS A 182 11.64 12.07 0.36
N ASP A 183 11.39 11.05 1.15
CA ASP A 183 12.18 9.82 1.17
C ASP A 183 11.53 8.80 0.26
N SER A 184 12.02 8.69 -0.97
CA SER A 184 11.53 7.67 -1.90
C SER A 184 12.07 6.27 -1.60
N MET A 185 12.96 6.14 -0.59
CA MET A 185 13.62 4.88 -0.21
C MET A 185 14.34 4.20 -1.39
N GLY A 186 14.69 4.95 -2.44
CA GLY A 186 15.23 4.43 -3.70
C GLY A 186 14.19 3.73 -4.59
N GLY A 187 12.91 3.88 -4.28
CA GLY A 187 11.79 3.29 -4.99
C GLY A 187 11.25 4.12 -6.16
N ALA A 188 10.15 3.66 -6.72
CA ALA A 188 9.53 4.21 -7.92
C ALA A 188 8.88 5.59 -7.72
N GLY A 189 8.68 6.03 -6.47
CA GLY A 189 8.21 7.38 -6.14
C GLY A 189 9.23 8.49 -6.36
N ALA A 190 10.49 8.16 -6.60
CA ALA A 190 11.60 9.10 -6.77
C ALA A 190 11.26 10.20 -7.79
N GLY A 191 11.41 11.46 -7.38
CA GLY A 191 11.17 12.62 -8.23
C GLY A 191 9.72 12.97 -8.53
N PHE A 192 8.74 12.16 -8.14
CA PHE A 192 7.32 12.39 -8.50
C PHE A 192 6.71 13.60 -7.81
N LEU A 193 6.96 13.82 -6.51
CA LEU A 193 6.42 15.00 -5.80
C LEU A 193 7.01 16.29 -6.35
N LYS A 194 8.32 16.36 -6.51
CA LYS A 194 9.00 17.52 -7.10
C LYS A 194 8.58 17.73 -8.56
N GLY A 195 8.44 16.64 -9.32
CA GLY A 195 7.98 16.67 -10.71
C GLY A 195 6.56 17.22 -10.83
N PHE A 196 5.64 16.77 -9.98
CA PHE A 196 4.27 17.30 -9.93
C PHE A 196 4.24 18.80 -9.62
N LEU A 197 4.92 19.24 -8.56
CA LEU A 197 4.92 20.65 -8.18
C LEU A 197 5.49 21.54 -9.28
N ARG A 198 6.55 21.10 -9.97
CA ARG A 198 7.08 21.79 -11.14
C ARG A 198 6.07 21.83 -12.29
N HIS A 199 5.39 20.70 -12.56
CA HIS A 199 4.38 20.61 -13.62
C HIS A 199 3.23 21.62 -13.43
N VAL A 200 2.80 21.82 -12.19
CA VAL A 200 1.73 22.77 -11.86
C VAL A 200 2.24 24.19 -11.56
N GLY A 201 3.53 24.46 -11.70
CA GLY A 201 4.13 25.77 -11.53
C GLY A 201 4.24 26.26 -10.08
N LEU A 202 4.31 25.35 -9.10
CA LEU A 202 4.47 25.67 -7.69
C LEU A 202 5.93 25.53 -7.23
N GLU A 203 6.47 26.58 -6.62
CA GLU A 203 7.84 26.63 -6.09
C GLU A 203 7.90 26.25 -4.60
N ILE A 204 7.38 25.08 -4.24
CA ILE A 204 7.45 24.55 -2.88
C ILE A 204 8.77 23.78 -2.72
N PRO A 205 9.58 24.08 -1.68
CA PRO A 205 10.82 23.36 -1.44
C PRO A 205 10.58 21.88 -1.16
N VAL A 206 11.04 21.01 -2.05
CA VAL A 206 11.07 19.56 -1.85
C VAL A 206 12.53 19.14 -1.72
N ARG A 207 12.90 18.61 -0.55
CA ARG A 207 14.25 18.08 -0.29
C ARG A 207 14.21 16.55 -0.34
N PRO A 208 14.98 15.96 -1.28
CA PRO A 208 14.98 14.51 -1.43
C PRO A 208 15.82 13.84 -0.34
N ILE A 209 15.35 12.65 0.06
CA ILE A 209 16.09 11.68 0.88
C ILE A 209 16.07 10.37 0.11
N ARG A 210 17.23 9.71 -0.10
CA ARG A 210 17.35 8.46 -0.87
C ARG A 210 16.58 8.50 -2.20
N GLU A 211 16.66 9.61 -2.94
CA GLU A 211 15.87 9.83 -4.17
C GLU A 211 16.41 9.03 -5.36
N GLU A 212 17.71 8.69 -5.38
CA GLU A 212 18.26 7.91 -6.48
C GLU A 212 17.60 6.52 -6.53
N PRO A 213 16.93 6.14 -7.64
CA PRO A 213 16.39 4.81 -7.80
C PRO A 213 17.47 3.74 -7.60
N HIS A 214 17.24 2.82 -6.68
CA HIS A 214 18.26 1.87 -6.27
C HIS A 214 17.69 0.47 -6.04
N PRO A 215 18.18 -0.57 -6.74
CA PRO A 215 17.62 -1.91 -6.66
C PRO A 215 17.73 -2.57 -5.28
N LEU A 216 18.62 -2.08 -4.42
CA LEU A 216 18.77 -2.52 -3.03
C LEU A 216 18.16 -1.53 -2.02
N PHE A 217 17.40 -0.53 -2.49
CA PHE A 217 16.72 0.48 -1.66
C PHE A 217 17.63 1.12 -0.62
N HIS A 218 18.88 1.44 -1.02
CA HIS A 218 19.92 1.99 -0.15
C HIS A 218 20.20 1.18 1.13
N GLY A 219 20.03 -0.15 1.05
CA GLY A 219 20.36 -1.09 2.13
C GLY A 219 19.26 -1.28 3.19
N VAL A 220 18.03 -0.81 2.93
CA VAL A 220 16.88 -1.04 3.82
C VAL A 220 15.75 -1.75 3.08
N ASN A 221 14.80 -2.31 3.81
CA ASN A 221 13.56 -2.73 3.20
C ASN A 221 12.74 -1.49 2.85
N PRO A 222 12.14 -1.40 1.65
CA PRO A 222 11.38 -0.23 1.23
C PRO A 222 9.97 -0.20 1.85
N GLU A 223 9.89 -0.39 3.14
CA GLU A 223 8.68 -0.28 3.97
C GLU A 223 8.80 0.96 4.85
N PRO A 224 7.90 1.95 4.73
CA PRO A 224 8.01 3.24 5.40
C PRO A 224 7.57 3.16 6.87
N ILE A 225 8.29 2.39 7.67
CA ILE A 225 8.13 2.21 9.12
C ILE A 225 9.38 2.69 9.86
N PRO A 226 9.31 3.02 11.15
CA PRO A 226 10.44 3.59 11.91
C PRO A 226 11.75 2.81 11.78
N LYS A 227 11.69 1.49 11.77
CA LYS A 227 12.84 0.60 11.61
C LYS A 227 13.69 0.90 10.35
N ASN A 228 13.03 1.32 9.27
CA ASN A 228 13.65 1.57 7.96
C ASN A 228 13.86 3.07 7.68
N LEU A 229 13.36 3.95 8.56
CA LEU A 229 13.36 5.40 8.37
C LEU A 229 14.42 6.15 9.22
N GLY A 230 15.45 5.45 9.70
CA GLY A 230 16.45 6.04 10.58
C GLY A 230 17.06 7.35 10.03
N VAL A 231 17.37 7.41 8.73
CA VAL A 231 17.89 8.63 8.08
C VAL A 231 16.83 9.75 8.10
N THR A 232 15.59 9.43 7.77
CA THR A 232 14.50 10.41 7.72
C THR A 232 14.18 10.96 9.10
N LEU A 233 14.13 10.08 10.12
CA LEU A 233 13.96 10.49 11.52
C LEU A 233 15.07 11.45 11.97
N ALA A 234 16.33 11.16 11.61
CA ALA A 234 17.47 12.03 11.94
C ALA A 234 17.42 13.37 11.21
N VAL A 235 17.04 13.38 9.93
CA VAL A 235 16.90 14.62 9.13
C VAL A 235 15.81 15.52 9.72
N LEU A 236 14.70 14.96 10.18
CA LEU A 236 13.59 15.71 10.78
C LEU A 236 13.84 16.08 12.26
N GLY A 237 14.87 15.51 12.89
CA GLY A 237 15.22 15.82 14.29
C GLY A 237 15.33 17.31 14.59
N PRO A 238 16.13 18.10 13.85
CA PRO A 238 16.30 19.55 14.07
C PRO A 238 15.25 20.44 13.41
N GLU A 239 14.35 19.87 12.60
CA GLU A 239 13.37 20.64 11.84
C GLU A 239 12.25 21.20 12.72
N THR A 240 11.54 22.18 12.18
CA THR A 240 10.41 22.85 12.83
C THR A 240 9.16 22.81 11.96
N PRO A 241 7.95 22.84 12.58
CA PRO A 241 6.73 23.00 11.83
C PRO A 241 6.74 24.28 10.95
N PRO A 242 6.06 24.30 9.79
CA PRO A 242 5.20 23.24 9.26
C PRO A 242 5.90 22.21 8.38
N SER A 243 7.24 22.15 8.36
CA SER A 243 8.00 21.15 7.59
C SER A 243 7.67 19.75 8.06
N PHE A 244 7.70 18.78 7.16
CA PHE A 244 7.55 17.35 7.45
C PHE A 244 8.15 16.50 6.32
N ALA A 245 8.31 15.21 6.59
CA ALA A 245 8.74 14.25 5.58
C ALA A 245 7.61 13.27 5.25
N VAL A 246 7.54 12.88 3.98
CA VAL A 246 6.80 11.72 3.52
C VAL A 246 7.79 10.68 2.99
N ALA A 247 7.58 9.42 3.32
CA ALA A 247 8.35 8.31 2.79
C ALA A 247 7.41 7.40 2.01
N THR A 248 7.78 7.06 0.76
CA THR A 248 7.00 6.15 -0.08
C THR A 248 7.68 4.80 -0.16
N ASP A 249 6.90 3.71 -0.19
CA ASP A 249 7.43 2.36 -0.34
C ASP A 249 7.98 2.07 -1.75
N GLY A 250 8.41 0.85 -2.01
CA GLY A 250 9.13 0.50 -3.24
C GLY A 250 8.40 0.83 -4.54
N ASP A 251 7.08 0.71 -4.57
CA ASP A 251 6.20 1.04 -5.69
C ASP A 251 5.26 2.22 -5.43
N ALA A 252 5.52 2.97 -4.34
CA ALA A 252 4.89 4.24 -3.97
C ALA A 252 3.35 4.21 -3.87
N ASP A 253 2.77 3.07 -3.53
CA ASP A 253 1.35 2.96 -3.20
C ASP A 253 1.05 3.22 -1.71
N ARG A 254 2.08 3.27 -0.85
CA ARG A 254 2.01 3.53 0.59
C ARG A 254 2.86 4.72 0.99
N VAL A 255 2.49 5.33 2.11
CA VAL A 255 3.21 6.46 2.69
C VAL A 255 3.40 6.28 4.20
N GLY A 256 4.59 6.63 4.68
CA GLY A 256 4.89 6.91 6.07
C GLY A 256 5.23 8.38 6.23
N VAL A 257 5.00 8.95 7.39
CA VAL A 257 5.23 10.38 7.64
C VAL A 257 6.11 10.57 8.85
N VAL A 258 7.04 11.53 8.78
CA VAL A 258 7.90 11.93 9.90
C VAL A 258 7.74 13.42 10.14
N LEU A 259 7.43 13.77 11.36
CA LEU A 259 7.27 15.15 11.83
C LEU A 259 8.58 15.72 12.39
N PRO A 260 8.69 17.05 12.55
CA PRO A 260 9.78 17.69 13.27
C PRO A 260 10.01 17.04 14.64
N GLY A 261 11.27 17.01 15.06
CA GLY A 261 11.68 16.25 16.25
C GLY A 261 11.93 14.78 15.98
N GLY A 262 11.85 14.33 14.73
CA GLY A 262 12.03 12.92 14.35
C GLY A 262 10.90 12.02 14.85
N VAL A 263 9.66 12.51 14.86
CA VAL A 263 8.48 11.80 15.35
C VAL A 263 7.77 11.10 14.19
N PHE A 264 7.61 9.78 14.30
CA PHE A 264 6.84 9.02 13.31
C PHE A 264 5.34 9.29 13.48
N PHE A 265 4.72 9.76 12.40
CA PHE A 265 3.29 9.98 12.29
C PHE A 265 2.70 8.80 11.53
N ASN A 266 2.06 7.90 12.25
CA ASN A 266 1.72 6.58 11.75
C ASN A 266 0.54 6.57 10.75
N PRO A 267 0.32 5.49 10.01
CA PRO A 267 -0.76 5.39 9.02
C PRO A 267 -2.16 5.67 9.55
N HIS A 268 -2.45 5.34 10.80
CA HIS A 268 -3.74 5.62 11.44
C HIS A 268 -3.97 7.12 11.62
N GLN A 269 -2.91 7.83 12.03
CA GLN A 269 -2.92 9.29 12.15
C GLN A 269 -3.07 9.95 10.78
N VAL A 270 -2.36 9.45 9.77
CA VAL A 270 -2.49 9.94 8.37
C VAL A 270 -3.93 9.80 7.88
N LEU A 271 -4.51 8.59 7.99
CA LEU A 271 -5.84 8.31 7.47
C LEU A 271 -6.92 9.16 8.16
N THR A 272 -6.88 9.24 9.50
CA THR A 272 -7.89 9.99 10.27
C THR A 272 -7.78 11.50 10.07
N THR A 273 -6.55 12.02 9.98
CA THR A 273 -6.30 13.44 9.66
C THR A 273 -6.84 13.79 8.27
N LEU A 274 -6.55 12.96 7.26
CA LEU A 274 -7.06 13.18 5.91
C LEU A 274 -8.58 12.98 5.81
N ALA A 275 -9.16 12.04 6.55
CA ALA A 275 -10.60 11.86 6.60
C ALA A 275 -11.29 13.11 7.16
N LEU A 276 -10.77 13.68 8.26
CA LEU A 276 -11.28 14.93 8.83
C LEU A 276 -11.14 16.11 7.85
N TYR A 277 -9.95 16.27 7.27
CA TYR A 277 -9.68 17.33 6.30
C TYR A 277 -10.62 17.26 5.09
N ARG A 278 -10.72 16.09 4.46
CA ARG A 278 -11.57 15.87 3.28
C ARG A 278 -13.05 16.05 3.59
N PHE A 279 -13.51 15.56 4.73
CA PHE A 279 -14.90 15.77 5.16
C PHE A 279 -15.22 17.27 5.35
N ARG A 280 -14.32 18.03 5.96
CA ARG A 280 -14.46 19.50 6.11
C ARG A 280 -14.40 20.23 4.77
N LYS A 281 -13.64 19.71 3.81
CA LYS A 281 -13.56 20.24 2.43
C LYS A 281 -14.84 19.96 1.62
N GLY A 282 -15.76 19.18 2.14
CA GLY A 282 -17.06 18.92 1.51
C GLY A 282 -17.22 17.53 0.90
N HIS A 283 -16.21 16.65 0.99
CA HIS A 283 -16.37 15.25 0.58
C HIS A 283 -17.38 14.53 1.49
N ARG A 284 -18.22 13.71 0.89
CA ARG A 284 -19.30 13.00 1.59
C ARG A 284 -19.30 11.51 1.21
N GLY A 285 -20.01 10.72 2.00
CA GLY A 285 -20.12 9.28 1.85
C GLY A 285 -19.49 8.56 3.04
N ARG A 286 -19.15 7.30 2.86
CA ARG A 286 -18.53 6.45 3.88
C ARG A 286 -17.00 6.52 3.80
N ALA A 287 -16.33 6.42 4.95
CA ALA A 287 -14.94 6.00 5.00
C ALA A 287 -14.84 4.48 5.01
N VAL A 288 -13.81 3.94 4.38
CA VAL A 288 -13.56 2.50 4.35
C VAL A 288 -12.21 2.19 5.00
N LYS A 289 -12.16 1.20 5.87
CA LYS A 289 -10.93 0.78 6.53
C LYS A 289 -10.81 -0.74 6.58
N ASN A 290 -9.59 -1.26 6.64
CA ASN A 290 -9.44 -2.67 6.94
C ASN A 290 -9.50 -2.94 8.45
N PHE A 291 -9.57 -4.23 8.80
CA PHE A 291 -9.80 -4.72 10.15
C PHE A 291 -8.71 -4.34 11.17
N ALA A 292 -7.49 -4.04 10.70
CA ALA A 292 -6.37 -3.65 11.57
C ALA A 292 -6.23 -2.12 11.75
N VAL A 293 -7.10 -1.33 11.13
CA VAL A 293 -7.08 0.14 11.24
C VAL A 293 -7.79 0.62 12.50
N THR A 294 -7.35 1.76 13.00
CA THR A 294 -7.80 2.44 14.22
C THR A 294 -9.32 2.58 14.35
N TRP A 295 -9.80 2.47 15.57
CA TRP A 295 -11.19 2.81 15.92
C TRP A 295 -11.48 4.32 15.98
N LEU A 296 -10.42 5.16 15.95
CA LEU A 296 -10.61 6.62 15.86
C LEU A 296 -11.43 7.01 14.63
N LEU A 297 -11.31 6.28 13.53
CA LEU A 297 -12.08 6.57 12.33
C LEU A 297 -13.58 6.33 12.55
N ASP A 298 -13.95 5.26 13.27
CA ASP A 298 -15.34 5.00 13.64
C ASP A 298 -15.90 6.11 14.51
N ARG A 299 -15.15 6.49 15.55
CA ARG A 299 -15.54 7.57 16.45
C ARG A 299 -15.66 8.92 15.73
N LEU A 300 -14.75 9.18 14.80
CA LEU A 300 -14.81 10.38 13.97
C LEU A 300 -16.07 10.38 13.09
N GLY A 301 -16.41 9.24 12.50
CA GLY A 301 -17.63 9.04 11.73
C GLY A 301 -18.89 9.27 12.56
N GLU A 302 -18.98 8.68 13.74
CA GLU A 302 -20.07 8.91 14.71
C GLU A 302 -20.22 10.40 15.04
N ARG A 303 -19.10 11.07 15.29
CA ARG A 303 -19.09 12.48 15.68
C ARG A 303 -19.47 13.44 14.56
N LEU A 304 -19.07 13.15 13.33
CA LEU A 304 -19.26 14.02 12.17
C LEU A 304 -20.46 13.60 11.28
N GLY A 305 -21.03 12.43 11.52
CA GLY A 305 -22.21 11.95 10.80
C GLY A 305 -21.88 11.26 9.47
N PHE A 306 -20.73 10.60 9.35
CA PHE A 306 -20.44 9.73 8.20
C PHE A 306 -20.29 8.25 8.61
N GLY A 307 -20.68 7.35 7.71
CA GLY A 307 -20.54 5.91 7.95
C GLY A 307 -19.10 5.44 7.82
N VAL A 308 -18.76 4.37 8.52
CA VAL A 308 -17.48 3.67 8.36
C VAL A 308 -17.74 2.21 8.05
N THR A 309 -17.12 1.71 6.99
CA THR A 309 -17.16 0.28 6.62
C THR A 309 -15.82 -0.35 6.92
N THR A 310 -15.84 -1.46 7.67
CA THR A 310 -14.65 -2.26 7.96
C THR A 310 -14.62 -3.49 7.06
N THR A 311 -13.48 -3.74 6.40
CA THR A 311 -13.25 -4.87 5.52
C THR A 311 -12.18 -5.81 6.07
N PRO A 312 -12.03 -7.02 5.56
CA PRO A 312 -10.82 -7.82 5.77
C PRO A 312 -9.56 -7.06 5.33
N VAL A 313 -8.39 -7.50 5.78
CA VAL A 313 -7.10 -6.90 5.38
C VAL A 313 -6.83 -7.19 3.90
N GLY A 314 -6.47 -6.15 3.17
CA GLY A 314 -6.16 -6.17 1.74
C GLY A 314 -6.99 -5.15 0.96
N PHE A 315 -6.31 -4.32 0.16
CA PHE A 315 -6.96 -3.21 -0.53
C PHE A 315 -8.01 -3.62 -1.56
N LYS A 316 -7.96 -4.86 -2.06
CA LYS A 316 -9.01 -5.42 -2.95
C LYS A 316 -10.41 -5.31 -2.34
N TRP A 317 -10.54 -5.47 -1.03
CA TRP A 317 -11.82 -5.36 -0.32
C TRP A 317 -12.27 -3.89 -0.21
N ILE A 318 -11.32 -2.97 0.01
CA ILE A 318 -11.59 -1.52 -0.01
C ILE A 318 -11.99 -1.09 -1.42
N LYS A 319 -11.30 -1.59 -2.45
CA LYS A 319 -11.68 -1.38 -3.85
C LYS A 319 -13.13 -1.80 -4.13
N GLU A 320 -13.55 -2.97 -3.67
CA GLU A 320 -14.93 -3.45 -3.84
C GLU A 320 -15.95 -2.47 -3.23
N GLU A 321 -15.65 -1.92 -2.05
CA GLU A 321 -16.49 -0.90 -1.43
C GLU A 321 -16.49 0.42 -2.25
N PHE A 322 -15.35 0.82 -2.80
CA PHE A 322 -15.26 1.99 -3.69
C PHE A 322 -16.13 1.82 -4.94
N LEU A 323 -16.15 0.64 -5.54
CA LEU A 323 -16.94 0.35 -6.74
C LEU A 323 -18.45 0.31 -6.47
N LYS A 324 -18.87 0.08 -5.23
CA LYS A 324 -20.28 0.21 -4.82
C LYS A 324 -20.74 1.68 -4.80
N GLY A 325 -19.79 2.64 -4.74
CA GLY A 325 -20.05 4.07 -4.62
C GLY A 325 -20.28 4.51 -3.18
N ASP A 326 -20.59 5.79 -2.99
CA ASP A 326 -20.88 6.40 -1.69
C ASP A 326 -19.71 6.31 -0.69
N CYS A 327 -18.47 6.41 -1.19
CA CYS A 327 -17.25 6.48 -0.39
C CYS A 327 -16.47 7.74 -0.69
N PHE A 328 -15.72 8.27 0.27
CA PHE A 328 -14.87 9.44 0.04
C PHE A 328 -13.39 9.22 0.38
N ILE A 329 -13.06 8.19 1.14
CA ILE A 329 -11.69 7.81 1.49
C ILE A 329 -11.66 6.34 1.92
N GLY A 330 -10.55 5.67 1.68
CA GLY A 330 -10.29 4.36 2.26
C GLY A 330 -8.82 4.15 2.55
N GLY A 331 -8.50 3.34 3.57
CA GLY A 331 -7.10 3.13 3.92
C GLY A 331 -6.83 1.89 4.77
N GLU A 332 -5.54 1.57 4.81
CA GLU A 332 -4.97 0.43 5.50
C GLU A 332 -3.95 0.87 6.55
N GLU A 333 -3.75 0.02 7.56
CA GLU A 333 -2.74 0.20 8.60
C GLU A 333 -1.31 0.22 8.05
N SER A 334 -1.12 -0.29 6.85
CA SER A 334 0.17 -0.35 6.16
C SER A 334 0.61 0.97 5.51
N GLY A 335 -0.24 2.00 5.52
CA GLY A 335 0.02 3.31 4.95
C GLY A 335 -0.55 3.53 3.54
N GLY A 336 -1.29 2.57 3.01
CA GLY A 336 -2.00 2.72 1.75
C GLY A 336 -3.32 3.46 1.95
N VAL A 337 -3.49 4.59 1.27
CA VAL A 337 -4.73 5.37 1.24
C VAL A 337 -5.20 5.55 -0.19
N GLY A 338 -6.49 5.35 -0.41
CA GLY A 338 -7.14 5.50 -1.72
C GLY A 338 -8.30 6.48 -1.68
N TYR A 339 -8.62 7.00 -2.84
CA TYR A 339 -9.63 8.04 -3.07
C TYR A 339 -10.50 7.60 -4.25
N PRO A 340 -11.77 7.24 -4.01
CA PRO A 340 -12.62 6.59 -5.03
C PRO A 340 -12.85 7.44 -6.28
N GLU A 341 -12.85 8.77 -6.15
CA GLU A 341 -12.96 9.69 -7.27
C GLU A 341 -11.71 9.75 -8.16
N HIS A 342 -10.57 9.30 -7.62
CA HIS A 342 -9.30 9.23 -8.34
C HIS A 342 -9.10 7.84 -8.94
N LEU A 343 -8.80 6.85 -8.12
CA LEU A 343 -8.53 5.47 -8.52
C LEU A 343 -9.08 4.50 -7.46
N PRO A 344 -9.52 3.30 -7.87
CA PRO A 344 -9.82 2.22 -6.91
C PRO A 344 -8.52 1.51 -6.47
N GLU A 345 -7.51 2.29 -6.14
CA GLU A 345 -6.17 1.87 -5.73
C GLU A 345 -5.58 2.87 -4.73
N ARG A 346 -4.62 2.41 -3.94
CA ARG A 346 -3.78 3.25 -3.07
C ARG A 346 -2.90 4.15 -3.92
N ASP A 347 -2.73 5.39 -3.47
CA ASP A 347 -1.84 6.34 -4.13
C ASP A 347 -1.03 7.13 -3.10
N GLY A 348 0.23 6.72 -2.90
CA GLY A 348 1.14 7.38 -1.97
C GLY A 348 1.56 8.79 -2.44
N ILE A 349 1.56 9.05 -3.74
CA ILE A 349 1.89 10.37 -4.30
C ILE A 349 0.74 11.34 -4.03
N LEU A 350 -0.51 10.98 -4.35
CA LEU A 350 -1.67 11.81 -4.05
C LEU A 350 -1.85 12.02 -2.54
N THR A 351 -1.64 10.98 -1.74
CA THR A 351 -1.70 11.07 -0.28
C THR A 351 -0.69 12.09 0.25
N SER A 352 0.55 12.06 -0.24
CA SER A 352 1.59 13.03 0.13
C SER A 352 1.20 14.47 -0.22
N LEU A 353 0.62 14.68 -1.41
CA LEU A 353 0.18 15.98 -1.87
C LEU A 353 -1.05 16.49 -1.09
N LEU A 354 -1.97 15.61 -0.70
CA LEU A 354 -3.14 15.97 0.13
C LEU A 354 -2.73 16.31 1.57
N LEU A 355 -1.71 15.65 2.12
CA LEU A 355 -1.12 16.05 3.41
C LEU A 355 -0.52 17.45 3.32
N LEU A 356 0.24 17.73 2.25
CA LEU A 356 0.82 19.04 1.99
C LEU A 356 -0.28 20.12 1.86
N GLU A 357 -1.33 19.81 1.08
CA GLU A 357 -2.49 20.69 0.94
C GLU A 357 -3.18 20.96 2.28
N SER A 358 -3.36 19.92 3.12
CA SER A 358 -4.03 20.07 4.40
C SER A 358 -3.29 21.01 5.34
N VAL A 359 -1.95 20.93 5.36
CA VAL A 359 -1.12 21.85 6.15
C VAL A 359 -1.23 23.28 5.62
N ALA A 360 -1.11 23.46 4.31
CA ALA A 360 -1.20 24.78 3.68
C ALA A 360 -2.59 25.42 3.84
N ALA A 361 -3.65 24.65 3.64
CA ALA A 361 -5.03 25.14 3.68
C ALA A 361 -5.51 25.48 5.10
N THR A 362 -5.09 24.70 6.10
CA THR A 362 -5.53 24.89 7.50
C THR A 362 -4.64 25.83 8.28
N GLY A 363 -3.42 26.06 7.83
CA GLY A 363 -2.38 26.77 8.60
C GLY A 363 -1.93 26.01 9.85
N LYS A 364 -2.28 24.74 9.98
CA LYS A 364 -1.93 23.86 11.11
C LYS A 364 -1.01 22.75 10.63
N ASP A 365 0.02 22.44 11.41
CA ASP A 365 0.84 21.28 11.14
C ASP A 365 0.06 19.97 11.36
N LEU A 366 0.63 18.85 10.93
CA LEU A 366 -0.06 17.55 11.01
C LEU A 366 -0.30 17.10 12.46
N ALA A 367 0.58 17.44 13.40
CA ALA A 367 0.38 17.12 14.80
C ALA A 367 -0.81 17.89 15.39
N GLU A 368 -0.96 19.18 15.06
CA GLU A 368 -2.09 20.00 15.45
C GLU A 368 -3.41 19.49 14.85
N GLN A 369 -3.39 19.12 13.57
CA GLN A 369 -4.56 18.53 12.90
C GLN A 369 -4.98 17.20 13.55
N PHE A 370 -4.02 16.36 13.94
CA PHE A 370 -4.33 15.10 14.62
C PHE A 370 -4.85 15.31 16.04
N LYS A 371 -4.35 16.31 16.77
CA LYS A 371 -4.94 16.69 18.06
C LYS A 371 -6.41 17.08 17.95
N GLU A 372 -6.83 17.64 16.83
CA GLU A 372 -8.27 17.88 16.59
C GLU A 372 -9.05 16.57 16.43
N VAL A 373 -8.46 15.54 15.78
CA VAL A 373 -9.07 14.21 15.70
C VAL A 373 -9.25 13.64 17.11
N GLU A 374 -8.22 13.68 17.94
CA GLU A 374 -8.29 13.22 19.34
C GLU A 374 -9.35 14.00 20.14
N ALA A 375 -9.38 15.32 20.01
CA ALA A 375 -10.37 16.16 20.70
C ALA A 375 -11.82 15.86 20.26
N LEU A 376 -12.04 15.62 18.95
CA LEU A 376 -13.37 15.29 18.43
C LEU A 376 -13.83 13.89 18.85
N THR A 377 -12.91 12.93 18.89
CA THR A 377 -13.21 11.53 19.23
C THR A 377 -13.26 11.29 20.74
N GLY A 378 -12.59 12.13 21.53
CA GLY A 378 -12.41 11.94 22.97
C GLY A 378 -11.41 10.82 23.30
N LEU A 379 -10.62 10.37 22.34
CA LEU A 379 -9.65 9.29 22.48
C LEU A 379 -8.25 9.77 22.13
N THR A 380 -7.26 9.33 22.90
CA THR A 380 -5.85 9.40 22.55
C THR A 380 -5.45 8.14 21.79
N HIS A 381 -4.34 8.19 21.03
CA HIS A 381 -3.94 7.10 20.15
C HIS A 381 -2.48 6.71 20.38
N ALA A 382 -2.28 5.45 20.64
CA ALA A 382 -1.01 4.76 20.53
C ALA A 382 -1.22 3.42 19.85
N TYR A 383 -0.27 3.01 19.02
CA TYR A 383 -0.39 1.79 18.22
C TYR A 383 0.99 1.18 17.98
N ASP A 384 1.05 -0.14 18.00
CA ASP A 384 2.22 -0.87 17.54
C ASP A 384 1.82 -2.26 17.02
N ARG A 385 2.74 -2.89 16.27
CA ARG A 385 2.58 -4.21 15.67
C ARG A 385 3.80 -5.07 15.93
N LEU A 386 3.58 -6.32 16.26
CA LEU A 386 4.60 -7.35 16.37
C LEU A 386 4.36 -8.45 15.34
N ASP A 387 5.34 -8.71 14.48
CA ASP A 387 5.37 -9.84 13.56
C ASP A 387 6.19 -10.96 14.20
N LEU A 388 5.54 -12.03 14.62
CA LEU A 388 6.14 -13.13 15.37
C LEU A 388 6.26 -14.37 14.47
N PRO A 389 7.50 -14.74 14.05
CA PRO A 389 7.73 -15.99 13.33
C PRO A 389 7.46 -17.20 14.25
N LEU A 390 6.80 -18.20 13.71
CA LEU A 390 6.43 -19.43 14.43
C LEU A 390 7.06 -20.65 13.75
N LYS A 391 7.12 -21.77 14.46
CA LYS A 391 7.57 -23.07 13.90
C LYS A 391 6.51 -23.74 13.03
N ALA A 392 5.25 -23.44 13.29
CA ALA A 392 4.07 -23.95 12.58
C ALA A 392 2.96 -22.90 12.57
N PRO A 393 1.99 -22.98 11.66
CA PRO A 393 0.82 -22.09 11.66
C PRO A 393 0.09 -22.12 13.01
N LEU A 394 -0.31 -20.93 13.49
CA LEU A 394 -1.05 -20.81 14.75
C LEU A 394 -2.55 -21.12 14.53
N ASP A 395 -3.09 -22.02 15.36
CA ASP A 395 -4.53 -22.17 15.47
C ASP A 395 -5.10 -21.01 16.31
N LEU A 396 -5.95 -20.18 15.69
CA LEU A 396 -6.60 -19.05 16.36
C LEU A 396 -7.89 -19.45 17.08
N THR A 397 -8.35 -20.70 17.02
CA THR A 397 -9.57 -21.15 17.69
C THR A 397 -9.58 -20.87 19.19
N PRO A 398 -8.49 -21.12 19.94
CA PRO A 398 -8.46 -20.82 21.40
C PRO A 398 -8.53 -19.31 21.70
N PHE A 399 -8.15 -18.46 20.74
CA PHE A 399 -8.19 -17.00 20.91
C PHE A 399 -9.59 -16.40 20.73
N ARG A 400 -10.59 -17.19 20.29
CA ARG A 400 -11.98 -16.73 20.22
C ARG A 400 -12.60 -16.49 21.60
N GLU A 401 -11.98 -16.98 22.66
CA GLU A 401 -12.33 -16.67 24.02
C GLU A 401 -11.36 -15.60 24.57
N PRO A 402 -11.76 -14.32 24.60
CA PRO A 402 -10.89 -13.24 25.00
C PRO A 402 -10.55 -13.32 26.49
N ARG A 403 -9.34 -12.92 26.85
CA ARG A 403 -8.81 -12.97 28.22
C ARG A 403 -8.44 -11.60 28.71
N PRO A 404 -8.41 -11.38 30.04
CA PRO A 404 -7.83 -10.16 30.60
C PRO A 404 -6.36 -10.02 30.18
N LEU A 405 -5.95 -8.83 29.76
CA LEU A 405 -4.58 -8.44 29.44
C LEU A 405 -4.27 -7.07 30.04
N ALA A 406 -3.07 -6.91 30.60
CA ALA A 406 -2.58 -5.68 31.20
C ALA A 406 -3.60 -5.05 32.20
N GLY A 407 -4.30 -5.90 32.94
CA GLY A 407 -5.32 -5.48 33.90
C GLY A 407 -6.67 -5.08 33.26
N LEU A 408 -6.82 -5.13 31.94
CA LEU A 408 -8.07 -4.81 31.26
C LEU A 408 -8.96 -6.05 31.15
N THR A 409 -10.26 -5.84 31.34
CA THR A 409 -11.30 -6.88 31.17
C THR A 409 -11.85 -6.82 29.74
N PRO A 410 -11.94 -7.97 29.02
CA PRO A 410 -12.48 -7.99 27.68
C PRO A 410 -13.97 -7.58 27.67
N LYS A 411 -14.35 -6.83 26.64
CA LYS A 411 -15.74 -6.40 26.35
C LYS A 411 -16.37 -7.21 25.21
N GLY A 412 -15.54 -7.84 24.37
CA GLY A 412 -16.02 -8.60 23.23
C GLY A 412 -14.90 -9.13 22.36
N VAL A 413 -15.29 -9.83 21.31
CA VAL A 413 -14.41 -10.37 20.28
C VAL A 413 -15.02 -10.15 18.92
N ASP A 414 -14.18 -9.81 17.93
CA ASP A 414 -14.54 -9.73 16.52
C ASP A 414 -13.63 -10.66 15.72
N THR A 415 -14.19 -11.38 14.76
CA THR A 415 -13.50 -12.43 13.99
C THR A 415 -13.57 -12.23 12.49
N LEU A 416 -13.69 -10.98 12.02
CA LEU A 416 -13.81 -10.67 10.60
C LEU A 416 -12.58 -11.15 9.79
N ASP A 417 -11.35 -10.92 10.31
CA ASP A 417 -10.10 -11.37 9.67
C ASP A 417 -9.02 -11.61 10.74
N GLY A 418 -9.04 -12.79 11.33
CA GLY A 418 -8.30 -13.13 12.52
C GLY A 418 -9.16 -13.06 13.76
N VAL A 419 -8.60 -12.73 14.90
CA VAL A 419 -9.33 -12.61 16.18
C VAL A 419 -8.92 -11.31 16.85
N LYS A 420 -9.87 -10.39 17.00
CA LYS A 420 -9.68 -9.11 17.67
C LYS A 420 -10.40 -9.10 19.02
N TRP A 421 -9.65 -8.96 20.09
CA TRP A 421 -10.17 -8.75 21.45
C TRP A 421 -10.42 -7.27 21.67
N LEU A 422 -11.60 -6.95 22.16
CA LEU A 422 -12.05 -5.59 22.42
C LEU A 422 -12.07 -5.33 23.92
N TYR A 423 -11.45 -4.23 24.33
CA TYR A 423 -11.46 -3.69 25.69
C TYR A 423 -12.10 -2.30 25.67
N GLU A 424 -12.27 -1.67 26.82
CA GLU A 424 -12.84 -0.31 26.87
C GLU A 424 -11.91 0.74 26.27
N GLU A 425 -10.60 0.61 26.51
CA GLU A 425 -9.57 1.58 26.13
C GLU A 425 -8.55 1.04 25.12
N ALA A 426 -8.75 -0.17 24.62
CA ALA A 426 -7.79 -0.84 23.75
C ALA A 426 -8.44 -1.95 22.89
N TRP A 427 -7.73 -2.37 21.87
CA TRP A 427 -8.00 -3.65 21.19
C TRP A 427 -6.68 -4.36 20.85
N VAL A 428 -6.74 -5.68 20.79
CA VAL A 428 -5.63 -6.57 20.42
C VAL A 428 -6.11 -7.50 19.31
N LEU A 429 -5.45 -7.47 18.15
CA LEU A 429 -5.78 -8.32 17.00
C LEU A 429 -4.68 -9.36 16.80
N PHE A 430 -5.05 -10.63 16.78
CA PHE A 430 -4.21 -11.77 16.37
C PHE A 430 -4.58 -12.17 14.94
N ARG A 431 -3.62 -12.11 14.02
CA ARG A 431 -3.85 -12.46 12.62
C ARG A 431 -2.74 -13.39 12.13
N ALA A 432 -3.09 -14.63 11.84
CA ALA A 432 -2.17 -15.59 11.24
C ALA A 432 -1.96 -15.28 9.76
N SER A 433 -0.72 -15.42 9.28
CA SER A 433 -0.44 -15.36 7.84
C SER A 433 -1.01 -16.63 7.16
N GLY A 434 -1.64 -16.46 6.00
CA GLY A 434 -2.14 -17.58 5.20
C GLY A 434 -1.05 -18.32 4.41
N THR A 435 0.16 -17.74 4.29
CA THR A 435 1.22 -18.26 3.42
C THR A 435 2.51 -18.59 4.17
N GLU A 436 2.72 -18.04 5.35
CA GLU A 436 3.93 -18.19 6.15
C GLU A 436 3.58 -18.50 7.61
N PRO A 437 4.42 -19.23 8.36
CA PRO A 437 4.21 -19.47 9.78
C PRO A 437 4.54 -18.22 10.61
N VAL A 438 3.77 -17.16 10.41
CA VAL A 438 3.88 -15.87 11.10
C VAL A 438 2.52 -15.49 11.65
N VAL A 439 2.48 -15.06 12.89
CA VAL A 439 1.33 -14.34 13.45
C VAL A 439 1.68 -12.86 13.60
N ARG A 440 0.76 -12.01 13.19
CA ARG A 440 0.85 -10.57 13.44
C ARG A 440 -0.07 -10.21 14.59
N ILE A 441 0.50 -9.53 15.57
CA ILE A 441 -0.23 -9.01 16.72
C ILE A 441 -0.27 -7.50 16.58
N TYR A 442 -1.45 -6.94 16.49
CA TYR A 442 -1.68 -5.50 16.39
C TYR A 442 -2.34 -5.02 17.67
N VAL A 443 -1.90 -3.89 18.19
CA VAL A 443 -2.48 -3.30 19.40
C VAL A 443 -2.69 -1.81 19.20
N GLU A 444 -3.87 -1.34 19.55
CA GLU A 444 -4.16 0.09 19.73
C GLU A 444 -4.67 0.31 21.15
N ALA A 445 -4.18 1.38 21.79
CA ALA A 445 -4.59 1.78 23.14
C ALA A 445 -4.42 3.29 23.34
N GLN A 446 -4.80 3.78 24.52
CA GLN A 446 -4.75 5.19 24.87
C GLN A 446 -3.32 5.72 25.18
N SER A 447 -2.35 4.84 25.39
CA SER A 447 -0.96 5.24 25.67
C SER A 447 0.06 4.23 25.14
N PRO A 448 1.29 4.70 24.84
CA PRO A 448 2.39 3.80 24.43
C PRO A 448 2.75 2.75 25.49
N GLU A 449 2.62 3.07 26.78
CA GLU A 449 2.87 2.17 27.89
C GLU A 449 1.89 1.00 27.88
N LEU A 450 0.60 1.28 27.68
CA LEU A 450 -0.44 0.28 27.62
C LEU A 450 -0.28 -0.60 26.36
N VAL A 451 0.09 -0.02 25.21
CA VAL A 451 0.39 -0.76 23.99
C VAL A 451 1.53 -1.76 24.22
N ARG A 452 2.64 -1.33 24.86
CA ARG A 452 3.76 -2.23 25.16
C ARG A 452 3.36 -3.37 26.09
N ALA A 453 2.60 -3.08 27.14
CA ALA A 453 2.12 -4.08 28.09
C ALA A 453 1.22 -5.11 27.41
N LEU A 454 0.27 -4.67 26.59
CA LEU A 454 -0.63 -5.54 25.84
C LEU A 454 0.11 -6.41 24.81
N LEU A 455 1.07 -5.84 24.06
CA LEU A 455 1.89 -6.58 23.11
C LEU A 455 2.72 -7.68 23.80
N GLU A 456 3.34 -7.35 24.95
CA GLU A 456 4.17 -8.32 25.69
C GLU A 456 3.33 -9.48 26.24
N GLU A 457 2.16 -9.22 26.80
CA GLU A 457 1.26 -10.26 27.29
C GLU A 457 0.66 -11.08 26.14
N ALA A 458 0.26 -10.43 25.04
CA ALA A 458 -0.25 -11.10 23.85
C ALA A 458 0.83 -12.00 23.20
N ARG A 459 2.10 -11.55 23.16
CA ARG A 459 3.24 -12.33 22.70
C ARG A 459 3.38 -13.62 23.52
N LYS A 460 3.36 -13.52 24.85
CA LYS A 460 3.46 -14.67 25.74
C LYS A 460 2.34 -15.69 25.53
N LEU A 461 1.13 -15.24 25.22
CA LEU A 461 0.02 -16.14 24.91
C LEU A 461 0.20 -16.91 23.59
N VAL A 462 0.95 -16.36 22.64
CA VAL A 462 1.25 -17.01 21.36
C VAL A 462 2.43 -17.95 21.47
N GLU A 463 3.40 -17.61 22.29
CA GLU A 463 4.61 -18.44 22.50
C GLU A 463 4.38 -19.65 23.45
N GLY A 464 3.31 -19.67 24.23
CA GLY A 464 2.89 -20.74 25.16
C GLY A 464 3.37 -20.45 26.56
#